data_1629feb3bcc875102b6ea82da2a1136f
#
_entry.id   1629feb3bcc875102b6ea82da2a1136f
#
_cell.length_a   1.000
_cell.length_b   1.000
_cell.length_c   1.000
_cell.angle_alpha   90.00
_cell.angle_beta   90.00
_cell.angle_gamma   90.00
#
_symmetry.space_group_name_H-M   'P 1'
#
loop_
_entity.id
_entity.type
_entity.pdbx_description
1 polymer ?
#
loop_
_entity_poly.entity_id
_entity_poly.type
_entity_poly.pdbx_seq_one_letter_code
_entity_poly.pdbx_strand_id
1 'polypeptide(L)'
;MGVDEVLASSREGVRRLSPQETREAAARGALIVDTRTEAQRRVQGELPGAVVIDRTVLEWRLDPASGSRIPEATGYDLEVVVVCRQGFSSSLAAASLRAVGLTRATDLVGGMEAWRAAGLPVSTGPADVRE
;
A
#
# COMPACT_ATOMS: atom_id res chain seq x y z
N MET A 1 21.67 12.40 -7.68
CA MET A 1 20.20 12.34 -7.58
C MET A 1 19.80 12.11 -6.13
N GLY A 2 18.92 12.94 -5.60
CA GLY A 2 18.46 12.82 -4.22
C GLY A 2 17.17 12.03 -4.10
N VAL A 3 16.78 11.73 -2.86
CA VAL A 3 15.56 10.96 -2.56
C VAL A 3 14.30 11.66 -3.10
N ASP A 4 14.28 12.98 -3.07
CA ASP A 4 13.11 13.73 -3.59
C ASP A 4 12.94 13.58 -5.09
N GLU A 5 14.03 13.49 -5.84
CA GLU A 5 13.98 13.24 -7.28
C GLU A 5 13.53 11.81 -7.58
N VAL A 6 14.01 10.84 -6.82
CA VAL A 6 13.58 9.44 -6.95
C VAL A 6 12.09 9.33 -6.62
N LEU A 7 11.65 10.02 -5.58
CA LEU A 7 10.24 10.04 -5.20
C LEU A 7 9.37 10.66 -6.31
N ALA A 8 9.78 11.81 -6.84
CA ALA A 8 9.05 12.47 -7.94
C ALA A 8 8.95 11.56 -9.16
N SER A 9 10.06 10.90 -9.52
CA SER A 9 10.10 9.96 -10.64
C SER A 9 9.15 8.78 -10.43
N SER A 10 9.07 8.25 -9.20
CA SER A 10 8.18 7.13 -8.88
C SER A 10 6.70 7.48 -9.02
N ARG A 11 6.36 8.76 -8.93
CA ARG A 11 4.98 9.27 -9.02
C ARG A 11 4.59 9.75 -10.41
N GLU A 12 5.52 9.80 -11.32
CA GLU A 12 5.32 10.36 -12.66
C GLU A 12 4.29 9.53 -13.44
N GLY A 13 3.24 10.19 -13.96
CA GLY A 13 2.18 9.53 -14.71
C GLY A 13 1.27 8.61 -13.87
N VAL A 14 1.40 8.62 -12.57
CA VAL A 14 0.64 7.74 -11.68
C VAL A 14 -0.51 8.50 -11.03
N ARG A 15 -1.71 7.93 -11.09
CA ARG A 15 -2.83 8.45 -10.33
C ARG A 15 -2.75 7.91 -8.90
N ARG A 16 -2.26 8.74 -8.00
CA ARG A 16 -2.25 8.43 -6.57
C ARG A 16 -3.63 8.71 -5.99
N LEU A 17 -4.01 8.01 -4.94
CA LEU A 17 -5.36 8.08 -4.40
C LEU A 17 -5.41 8.90 -3.11
N SER A 18 -6.48 9.69 -2.96
CA SER A 18 -6.82 10.33 -1.69
C SER A 18 -7.32 9.28 -0.68
N PRO A 19 -7.46 9.64 0.61
CA PRO A 19 -8.08 8.73 1.58
C PRO A 19 -9.45 8.24 1.15
N GLN A 20 -10.32 9.14 0.67
CA GLN A 20 -11.66 8.74 0.21
C GLN A 20 -11.60 7.84 -1.02
N GLU A 21 -10.75 8.15 -1.97
CA GLU A 21 -10.56 7.32 -3.17
C GLU A 21 -10.01 5.94 -2.81
N THR A 22 -9.13 5.86 -1.80
CA THR A 22 -8.63 4.57 -1.29
C THR A 22 -9.74 3.75 -0.68
N ARG A 23 -10.62 4.38 0.08
CA ARG A 23 -11.80 3.71 0.64
C ARG A 23 -12.71 3.18 -0.46
N GLU A 24 -12.94 3.96 -1.50
CA GLU A 24 -13.71 3.54 -2.67
C GLU A 24 -13.04 2.37 -3.41
N ALA A 25 -11.71 2.42 -3.55
CA ALA A 25 -10.95 1.34 -4.16
C ALA A 25 -11.13 0.03 -3.38
N ALA A 26 -11.04 0.09 -2.05
CA ALA A 26 -11.27 -1.08 -1.21
C ALA A 26 -12.67 -1.65 -1.40
N ALA A 27 -13.68 -0.78 -1.52
CA ALA A 27 -15.06 -1.20 -1.71
C ALA A 27 -15.28 -1.91 -3.06
N ARG A 28 -14.51 -1.57 -4.09
CA ARG A 28 -14.57 -2.26 -5.40
C ARG A 28 -13.64 -3.46 -5.53
N GLY A 29 -12.98 -3.86 -4.45
CA GLY A 29 -12.17 -5.07 -4.42
C GLY A 29 -10.67 -4.88 -4.57
N ALA A 30 -10.16 -3.65 -4.57
CA ALA A 30 -8.73 -3.42 -4.57
C ALA A 30 -8.08 -3.99 -3.30
N LEU A 31 -6.87 -4.49 -3.43
CA LEU A 31 -6.08 -4.96 -2.29
C LEU A 31 -5.38 -3.76 -1.66
N ILE A 32 -5.70 -3.49 -0.40
CA ILE A 32 -5.04 -2.44 0.36
C ILE A 32 -3.91 -3.09 1.16
N VAL A 33 -2.69 -2.62 0.94
CA VAL A 33 -1.49 -3.22 1.53
C VAL A 33 -0.80 -2.19 2.42
N ASP A 34 -0.70 -2.51 3.69
CA ASP A 34 -0.08 -1.66 4.71
C ASP A 34 1.36 -2.11 4.92
N THR A 35 2.31 -1.24 4.62
CA THR A 35 3.74 -1.52 4.78
C THR A 35 4.35 -0.88 6.02
N ARG A 36 3.52 -0.29 6.90
CA ARG A 36 4.02 0.32 8.13
C ARG A 36 4.63 -0.72 9.06
N THR A 37 5.57 -0.25 9.87
CA THR A 37 6.11 -1.08 10.96
C THR A 37 5.06 -1.29 12.05
N GLU A 38 5.25 -2.31 12.87
CA GLU A 38 4.38 -2.54 14.02
C GLU A 38 4.35 -1.34 14.96
N ALA A 39 5.50 -0.70 15.19
CA ALA A 39 5.59 0.48 16.04
C ALA A 39 4.74 1.63 15.50
N GLN A 40 4.78 1.86 14.19
CA GLN A 40 3.95 2.89 13.54
C GLN A 40 2.46 2.57 13.66
N ARG A 41 2.08 1.30 13.47
CA ARG A 41 0.69 0.86 13.60
C ARG A 41 0.17 1.00 15.02
N ARG A 42 1.01 0.73 16.02
CA ARG A 42 0.63 0.94 17.42
C ARG A 42 0.27 2.39 17.73
N VAL A 43 1.00 3.32 17.15
CA VAL A 43 0.75 4.75 17.35
C VAL A 43 -0.48 5.22 16.57
N GLN A 44 -0.60 4.82 15.31
CA GLN A 44 -1.62 5.34 14.41
C GLN A 44 -2.89 4.48 14.33
N GLY A 45 -2.85 3.27 14.86
CA GLY A 45 -3.96 2.31 14.73
C GLY A 45 -3.87 1.50 13.44
N GLU A 46 -4.71 0.47 13.35
CA GLU A 46 -4.75 -0.43 12.20
C GLU A 46 -5.71 0.08 11.14
N LEU A 47 -5.38 -0.18 9.90
CA LEU A 47 -6.24 0.16 8.76
C LEU A 47 -7.20 -1.00 8.49
N PRO A 48 -8.52 -0.83 8.70
CA PRO A 48 -9.47 -1.92 8.52
C PRO A 48 -9.45 -2.47 7.09
N GLY A 49 -9.45 -3.80 6.97
CA GLY A 49 -9.48 -4.48 5.68
C GLY A 49 -8.16 -4.55 4.94
N ALA A 50 -7.09 -3.93 5.45
CA ALA A 50 -5.78 -4.02 4.83
C ALA A 50 -5.07 -5.31 5.21
N VAL A 51 -4.22 -5.81 4.31
CA VAL A 51 -3.23 -6.82 4.67
C VAL A 51 -1.91 -6.11 4.99
N VAL A 52 -1.23 -6.57 6.02
CA VAL A 52 0.07 -6.00 6.43
C VAL A 52 1.17 -6.87 5.84
N ILE A 53 2.02 -6.26 5.03
CA ILE A 53 3.17 -6.95 4.41
C ILE A 53 4.41 -6.08 4.64
N ASP A 54 5.45 -6.70 5.20
CA ASP A 54 6.72 -6.03 5.39
C ASP A 54 7.29 -5.57 4.04
N ARG A 55 7.81 -4.34 4.00
CA ARG A 55 8.33 -3.76 2.77
C ARG A 55 9.44 -4.63 2.14
N THR A 56 10.23 -5.32 2.98
CA THR A 56 11.37 -6.11 2.50
C THR A 56 10.96 -7.34 1.70
N VAL A 57 9.72 -7.80 1.81
CA VAL A 57 9.22 -8.98 1.10
C VAL A 57 8.04 -8.67 0.18
N LEU A 58 7.70 -7.40 0.04
CA LEU A 58 6.48 -6.97 -0.66
C LEU A 58 6.37 -7.54 -2.08
N GLU A 59 7.42 -7.43 -2.87
CA GLU A 59 7.40 -7.89 -4.26
C GLU A 59 7.15 -9.40 -4.36
N TRP A 60 7.79 -10.18 -3.50
CA TRP A 60 7.63 -11.64 -3.48
C TRP A 60 6.24 -12.08 -3.02
N ARG A 61 5.63 -11.30 -2.12
CA ARG A 61 4.30 -11.63 -1.61
C ARG A 61 3.20 -11.25 -2.59
N LEU A 62 3.44 -10.33 -3.51
CA LEU A 62 2.42 -9.82 -4.43
C LEU A 62 2.64 -10.18 -5.90
N ASP A 63 3.82 -10.65 -6.29
CA ASP A 63 4.05 -11.11 -7.66
C ASP A 63 3.26 -12.41 -7.89
N PRO A 64 2.30 -12.42 -8.84
CA PRO A 64 1.50 -13.61 -9.12
C PRO A 64 2.35 -14.83 -9.57
N ALA A 65 3.55 -14.60 -10.10
CA ALA A 65 4.46 -15.66 -10.51
C ALA A 65 5.37 -16.17 -9.38
N SER A 66 5.33 -15.52 -8.21
CA SER A 66 6.17 -15.90 -7.08
C SER A 66 5.59 -17.09 -6.33
N GLY A 67 6.46 -18.04 -5.95
CA GLY A 67 6.07 -19.13 -5.07
C GLY A 67 5.73 -18.70 -3.65
N SER A 68 6.11 -17.47 -3.28
CA SER A 68 5.84 -16.88 -1.95
C SER A 68 4.65 -15.94 -1.94
N ARG A 69 3.88 -15.86 -3.04
CA ARG A 69 2.74 -14.95 -3.13
C ARG A 69 1.66 -15.28 -2.11
N ILE A 70 0.93 -14.27 -1.67
CA ILE A 70 -0.30 -14.47 -0.89
C ILE A 70 -1.44 -14.93 -1.82
N PRO A 71 -2.49 -15.59 -1.28
CA PRO A 71 -3.59 -16.07 -2.13
C PRO A 71 -4.27 -14.98 -2.96
N GLU A 72 -4.30 -13.75 -2.47
CA GLU A 72 -4.94 -12.63 -3.17
C GLU A 72 -4.16 -12.17 -4.40
N ALA A 73 -2.89 -12.53 -4.52
CA ALA A 73 -2.06 -12.16 -5.68
C ALA A 73 -2.37 -13.09 -6.87
N THR A 74 -3.54 -12.89 -7.48
CA THR A 74 -4.12 -13.79 -8.48
C THR A 74 -3.73 -13.48 -9.92
N GLY A 75 -3.28 -12.25 -10.20
CA GLY A 75 -2.89 -11.84 -11.55
C GLY A 75 -2.29 -10.44 -11.57
N TYR A 76 -1.69 -10.09 -12.70
CA TYR A 76 -1.00 -8.79 -12.85
C TYR A 76 -1.98 -7.62 -13.03
N ASP A 77 -3.25 -7.87 -13.22
CA ASP A 77 -4.30 -6.85 -13.31
C ASP A 77 -4.89 -6.47 -11.95
N LEU A 78 -4.40 -7.05 -10.88
CA LEU A 78 -4.84 -6.73 -9.53
C LEU A 78 -4.60 -5.26 -9.22
N GLU A 79 -5.64 -4.58 -8.73
CA GLU A 79 -5.50 -3.22 -8.22
C GLU A 79 -4.94 -3.26 -6.80
N VAL A 80 -3.81 -2.58 -6.58
CA VAL A 80 -3.14 -2.54 -5.27
C VAL A 80 -2.96 -1.09 -4.86
N VAL A 81 -3.32 -0.79 -3.62
CA VAL A 81 -3.06 0.52 -3.01
C VAL A 81 -2.14 0.31 -1.81
N VAL A 82 -0.93 0.82 -1.91
CA VAL A 82 0.06 0.71 -0.83
C VAL A 82 -0.11 1.87 0.14
N VAL A 83 -0.11 1.57 1.41
CA VAL A 83 -0.24 2.56 2.49
C VAL A 83 1.00 2.51 3.36
N CYS A 84 1.57 3.67 3.64
CA CYS A 84 2.63 3.82 4.63
C CYS A 84 2.25 4.91 5.64
N ARG A 85 3.20 5.33 6.47
CA ARG A 85 2.92 6.29 7.54
C ARG A 85 2.49 7.66 7.01
N GLN A 86 3.25 8.22 6.03
CA GLN A 86 3.08 9.60 5.55
C GLN A 86 2.97 9.72 4.03
N GLY A 87 2.99 8.61 3.30
CA GLY A 87 2.84 8.62 1.85
C GLY A 87 4.12 8.84 1.05
N PHE A 88 5.29 8.60 1.64
CA PHE A 88 6.57 8.69 0.92
C PHE A 88 7.05 7.32 0.45
N SER A 89 7.38 6.41 1.37
CA SER A 89 7.89 5.09 1.00
C SER A 89 6.87 4.27 0.19
N SER A 90 5.60 4.51 0.38
CA SER A 90 4.54 3.83 -0.39
C SER A 90 4.61 4.13 -1.89
N SER A 91 5.04 5.33 -2.27
CA SER A 91 5.24 5.66 -3.69
C SER A 91 6.36 4.83 -4.30
N LEU A 92 7.48 4.65 -3.59
CA LEU A 92 8.58 3.81 -4.04
C LEU A 92 8.16 2.34 -4.09
N ALA A 93 7.42 1.88 -3.10
CA ALA A 93 6.90 0.52 -3.05
C ALA A 93 5.96 0.23 -4.23
N ALA A 94 5.03 1.14 -4.51
CA ALA A 94 4.11 1.00 -5.65
C ALA A 94 4.87 0.98 -6.98
N ALA A 95 5.90 1.81 -7.12
CA ALA A 95 6.75 1.81 -8.32
C ALA A 95 7.46 0.47 -8.50
N SER A 96 7.95 -0.12 -7.42
CA SER A 96 8.57 -1.45 -7.46
C SER A 96 7.57 -2.52 -7.90
N LEU A 97 6.35 -2.46 -7.41
CA LEU A 97 5.28 -3.38 -7.83
C LEU A 97 4.93 -3.23 -9.31
N ARG A 98 4.89 -2.00 -9.83
CA ARG A 98 4.65 -1.77 -11.26
C ARG A 98 5.80 -2.33 -12.10
N ALA A 99 7.04 -2.21 -11.63
CA ALA A 99 8.21 -2.79 -12.31
C ALA A 99 8.15 -4.31 -12.38
N VAL A 100 7.53 -4.95 -11.37
CA VAL A 100 7.30 -6.41 -11.37
C VAL A 100 6.21 -6.83 -12.36
N GLY A 101 5.33 -5.90 -12.74
CA GLY A 101 4.25 -6.16 -13.68
C GLY A 101 2.85 -5.84 -13.17
N LEU A 102 2.73 -5.43 -11.90
CA LEU A 102 1.45 -5.01 -11.31
C LEU A 102 1.16 -3.56 -11.73
N THR A 103 0.71 -3.38 -12.96
CA THR A 103 0.56 -2.05 -13.58
C THR A 103 -0.49 -1.17 -12.90
N ARG A 104 -1.39 -1.76 -12.12
CA ARG A 104 -2.43 -1.04 -11.39
C ARG A 104 -2.07 -0.76 -9.92
N ALA A 105 -0.80 -0.89 -9.56
CA ALA A 105 -0.32 -0.53 -8.23
C ALA A 105 -0.15 0.97 -8.10
N THR A 106 -0.70 1.52 -7.02
CA THR A 106 -0.58 2.92 -6.64
C THR A 106 -0.47 3.05 -5.12
N ASP A 107 -0.55 4.26 -4.58
CA ASP A 107 -0.45 4.47 -3.16
C ASP A 107 -1.39 5.56 -2.65
N LEU A 108 -1.55 5.61 -1.34
CA LEU A 108 -2.38 6.58 -0.64
C LEU A 108 -1.59 7.87 -0.38
N VAL A 109 -2.07 8.97 -0.94
CA VAL A 109 -1.49 10.30 -0.70
C VAL A 109 -1.57 10.63 0.79
N GLY A 110 -0.43 10.99 1.38
CA GLY A 110 -0.35 11.35 2.79
C GLY A 110 -0.39 10.18 3.75
N GLY A 111 -0.57 8.97 3.27
CA GLY A 111 -0.52 7.75 4.07
C GLY A 111 -1.56 7.68 5.19
N MET A 112 -1.25 6.90 6.21
CA MET A 112 -2.16 6.72 7.35
C MET A 112 -2.43 8.02 8.09
N GLU A 113 -1.47 8.93 8.08
CA GLU A 113 -1.65 10.26 8.68
C GLU A 113 -2.81 11.01 8.02
N ALA A 114 -2.87 11.02 6.69
CA ALA A 114 -3.96 11.65 5.95
C ALA A 114 -5.29 10.90 6.12
N TRP A 115 -5.25 9.57 6.18
CA TRP A 115 -6.43 8.75 6.43
C TRP A 115 -7.11 9.14 7.75
N ARG A 116 -6.31 9.26 8.81
CA ARG A 116 -6.80 9.65 10.13
C ARG A 116 -7.29 11.09 10.16
N ALA A 117 -6.57 12.00 9.50
CA ALA A 117 -6.97 13.41 9.41
C ALA A 117 -8.31 13.57 8.68
N ALA A 118 -8.62 12.68 7.75
CA ALA A 118 -9.91 12.65 7.05
C ALA A 118 -11.05 12.06 7.90
N GLY A 119 -10.76 11.58 9.10
CA GLY A 119 -11.77 10.99 9.99
C GLY A 119 -12.24 9.61 9.57
N LEU A 120 -11.49 8.90 8.74
CA LEU A 120 -11.88 7.57 8.27
C LEU A 120 -11.60 6.50 9.33
N PRO A 121 -12.27 5.32 9.22
CA PRO A 121 -12.22 4.31 10.29
C PRO A 121 -10.82 3.79 10.57
N VAL A 122 -10.53 3.61 11.84
CA VAL A 122 -9.28 3.03 12.37
C VAL A 122 -9.67 1.93 13.36
N SER A 123 -8.96 0.81 13.32
CA SER A 123 -9.18 -0.32 14.22
C SER A 123 -8.07 -0.42 15.27
N THR A 124 -8.42 -0.87 16.46
CA THR A 124 -7.46 -1.26 17.52
C THR A 124 -7.36 -2.77 17.66
N GLY A 125 -8.12 -3.53 16.86
CA GLY A 125 -8.08 -4.98 16.84
C GLY A 125 -6.84 -5.54 16.18
N PRO A 126 -6.71 -6.87 16.09
CA PRO A 126 -5.56 -7.50 15.46
C PRO A 126 -5.50 -7.19 13.96
N ALA A 127 -4.29 -7.00 13.46
CA ALA A 127 -4.04 -6.78 12.04
C ALA A 127 -3.93 -8.12 11.29
N ASP A 128 -4.20 -8.08 9.97
CA ASP A 128 -4.00 -9.23 9.08
C ASP A 128 -2.57 -9.20 8.56
N VAL A 129 -1.65 -9.76 9.34
CA VAL A 129 -0.21 -9.74 9.02
C VAL A 129 0.15 -10.97 8.18
N ARG A 130 0.75 -10.72 7.04
CA ARG A 130 1.22 -11.75 6.11
C ARG A 130 2.75 -11.77 6.12
N GLU A 131 3.31 -12.66 6.88
CA GLU A 131 4.76 -12.81 7.04
C GLU A 131 5.44 -13.50 5.85
#